data_310a427578e6d3bbc22114995f331649
#
_entry.id   310a427578e6d3bbc22114995f331649
#
_cell.length_a   1.000
_cell.length_b   1.000
_cell.length_c   1.000
_cell.angle_alpha   90.00
_cell.angle_beta   90.00
_cell.angle_gamma   90.00
#
_symmetry.space_group_name_H-M   'P 1'
#
loop_
_entity.id
_entity.type
_entity.pdbx_description
1 polymer ?
#
loop_
_entity_poly.entity_id
_entity_poly.type
_entity_poly.pdbx_seq_one_letter_code
_entity_poly.pdbx_strand_id
1 'polypeptide(L)'
;LEDAGYEIVPFEPGADIYVINTCTVTNIADRKSRQMLHKAKKMNPEAIVVATGCYVQTGGEKLEKDEAIDLVLGNNQKINIVEALAEYAENKPGHGSHVIKINQTKEYEELSIDHTAEHVRAYIKVQDGCNQFCTYCIIPYARGRVRSRNIESVLKEVRALAEKGYKEVVLTGIHLSSYGVDFPEEKKETLLSLIRAVHEIDCLLYTSDA
;
A
#
# COMPACT_ATOMS: atom_id res chain seq x y z
N LEU A 1 -0.68 -6.50 -11.13
CA LEU A 1 0.32 -7.43 -11.69
C LEU A 1 -0.33 -8.43 -12.64
N GLU A 2 -1.41 -9.11 -12.24
CA GLU A 2 -2.12 -10.08 -13.09
C GLU A 2 -2.60 -9.43 -14.39
N ASP A 3 -3.18 -8.24 -14.36
CA ASP A 3 -3.59 -7.48 -15.56
C ASP A 3 -2.42 -7.15 -16.51
N ALA A 4 -1.19 -7.11 -15.98
CA ALA A 4 0.03 -6.94 -16.76
C ALA A 4 0.67 -8.27 -17.21
N GLY A 5 -0.02 -9.40 -17.00
CA GLY A 5 0.39 -10.72 -17.46
C GLY A 5 1.33 -11.47 -16.52
N TYR A 6 1.51 -11.02 -15.28
CA TYR A 6 2.26 -11.76 -14.27
C TYR A 6 1.39 -12.82 -13.59
N GLU A 7 1.93 -14.02 -13.41
CA GLU A 7 1.29 -15.08 -12.62
C GLU A 7 1.65 -14.92 -11.14
N ILE A 8 0.64 -14.89 -10.26
CA ILE A 8 0.85 -14.81 -8.82
C ILE A 8 0.94 -16.23 -8.24
N VAL A 9 2.08 -16.53 -7.65
CA VAL A 9 2.39 -17.84 -7.07
C VAL A 9 2.67 -17.73 -5.56
N PRO A 10 2.56 -18.81 -4.78
CA PRO A 10 2.97 -18.83 -3.38
C PRO A 10 4.42 -18.39 -3.19
N PHE A 11 4.74 -17.90 -1.97
CA PHE A 11 6.11 -17.49 -1.63
C PHE A 11 7.02 -18.71 -1.43
N GLU A 12 7.47 -19.28 -2.56
CA GLU A 12 8.26 -20.52 -2.65
C GLU A 12 9.46 -20.31 -3.58
N PRO A 13 10.49 -21.21 -3.55
CA PRO A 13 11.59 -21.19 -4.51
C PRO A 13 11.10 -21.37 -5.95
N GLY A 14 11.68 -20.61 -6.89
CA GLY A 14 11.41 -20.75 -8.31
C GLY A 14 10.61 -19.59 -8.93
N ALA A 15 10.14 -18.64 -8.14
CA ALA A 15 9.58 -17.40 -8.70
C ALA A 15 10.70 -16.52 -9.30
N ASP A 16 10.37 -15.84 -10.40
CA ASP A 16 11.28 -14.90 -11.07
C ASP A 16 11.32 -13.54 -10.37
N ILE A 17 10.24 -13.18 -9.67
CA ILE A 17 10.09 -11.90 -8.98
C ILE A 17 9.51 -12.15 -7.58
N TYR A 18 10.14 -11.57 -6.56
CA TYR A 18 9.61 -11.53 -5.19
C TYR A 18 9.29 -10.11 -4.80
N VAL A 19 8.02 -9.83 -4.50
CA VAL A 19 7.58 -8.52 -4.01
C VAL A 19 7.32 -8.60 -2.51
N ILE A 20 8.10 -7.89 -1.71
CA ILE A 20 7.99 -7.87 -0.26
C ILE A 20 7.47 -6.51 0.21
N ASN A 21 6.21 -6.49 0.69
CA ASN A 21 5.64 -5.30 1.33
C ASN A 21 6.11 -5.22 2.78
N THR A 22 7.01 -4.31 3.03
CA THR A 22 7.77 -4.19 4.29
C THR A 22 7.06 -3.32 5.33
N CYS A 23 7.35 -3.58 6.60
CA CYS A 23 6.86 -2.80 7.73
C CYS A 23 8.01 -2.39 8.65
N THR A 24 7.94 -1.19 9.25
CA THR A 24 8.92 -0.65 10.20
C THR A 24 8.29 -0.07 11.47
N VAL A 25 6.99 -0.29 11.68
CA VAL A 25 6.27 0.26 12.85
C VAL A 25 6.81 -0.28 14.18
N THR A 26 7.38 -1.49 14.15
CA THR A 26 8.07 -2.09 15.30
C THR A 26 9.43 -2.64 14.89
N ASN A 27 10.39 -2.70 15.83
CA ASN A 27 11.70 -3.32 15.60
C ASN A 27 11.61 -4.78 15.13
N ILE A 28 10.58 -5.51 15.58
CA ILE A 28 10.32 -6.89 15.16
C ILE A 28 9.88 -6.93 13.70
N ALA A 29 8.97 -6.04 13.30
CA ALA A 29 8.49 -5.95 11.92
C ALA A 29 9.62 -5.57 10.96
N ASP A 30 10.46 -4.61 11.35
CA ASP A 30 11.64 -4.20 10.63
C ASP A 30 12.61 -5.38 10.40
N ARG A 31 12.95 -6.11 11.47
CA ARG A 31 13.81 -7.30 11.38
C ARG A 31 13.20 -8.39 10.48
N LYS A 32 11.89 -8.66 10.62
CA LYS A 32 11.20 -9.63 9.76
C LYS A 32 11.22 -9.23 8.29
N SER A 33 11.00 -7.93 7.99
CA SER A 33 11.07 -7.41 6.63
C SER A 33 12.42 -7.70 5.99
N ARG A 34 13.53 -7.37 6.68
CA ARG A 34 14.89 -7.68 6.21
C ARG A 34 15.12 -9.19 6.01
N GLN A 35 14.70 -10.00 6.98
CA GLN A 35 14.82 -11.46 6.86
C GLN A 35 14.09 -12.02 5.64
N MET A 36 12.90 -11.48 5.32
CA MET A 36 12.13 -11.92 4.15
C MET A 36 12.82 -11.52 2.83
N LEU A 37 13.38 -10.31 2.74
CA LEU A 37 14.15 -9.86 1.58
C LEU A 37 15.35 -10.77 1.32
N HIS A 38 16.18 -10.98 2.33
CA HIS A 38 17.35 -11.87 2.22
C HIS A 38 16.95 -13.33 1.97
N LYS A 39 15.80 -13.79 2.53
CA LYS A 39 15.29 -15.13 2.25
C LYS A 39 14.90 -15.27 0.78
N ALA A 40 14.20 -14.30 0.19
CA ALA A 40 13.84 -14.30 -1.22
C ALA A 40 15.07 -14.43 -2.12
N LYS A 41 16.08 -13.59 -1.92
CA LYS A 41 17.34 -13.63 -2.69
C LYS A 41 18.09 -14.95 -2.52
N LYS A 42 18.05 -15.56 -1.32
CA LYS A 42 18.65 -16.87 -1.07
C LYS A 42 17.88 -18.02 -1.75
N MET A 43 16.55 -17.91 -1.88
CA MET A 43 15.72 -18.92 -2.54
C MET A 43 15.95 -18.96 -4.05
N ASN A 44 16.11 -17.80 -4.68
CA ASN A 44 16.50 -17.68 -6.09
C ASN A 44 17.43 -16.46 -6.24
N PRO A 45 18.75 -16.67 -6.38
CA PRO A 45 19.71 -15.57 -6.55
C PRO A 45 19.49 -14.74 -7.83
N GLU A 46 18.92 -15.33 -8.87
CA GLU A 46 18.66 -14.66 -10.15
C GLU A 46 17.33 -13.89 -10.16
N ALA A 47 16.46 -14.12 -9.16
CA ALA A 47 15.18 -13.43 -9.08
C ALA A 47 15.34 -11.94 -8.80
N ILE A 48 14.41 -11.16 -9.30
CA ILE A 48 14.27 -9.73 -8.98
C ILE A 48 13.55 -9.61 -7.62
N VAL A 49 14.24 -9.07 -6.62
CA VAL A 49 13.68 -8.82 -5.29
C VAL A 49 13.26 -7.36 -5.17
N VAL A 50 11.96 -7.13 -5.12
CA VAL A 50 11.33 -5.82 -4.97
C VAL A 50 10.97 -5.57 -3.51
N ALA A 51 11.55 -4.54 -2.92
CA ALA A 51 11.18 -4.06 -1.60
C ALA A 51 10.25 -2.86 -1.69
N THR A 52 9.10 -2.91 -0.99
CA THR A 52 8.17 -1.77 -0.90
C THR A 52 7.65 -1.58 0.53
N GLY A 53 7.02 -0.47 0.82
CA GLY A 53 6.38 -0.22 2.11
C GLY A 53 7.17 0.69 3.07
N CYS A 54 6.81 0.62 4.36
CA CYS A 54 7.29 1.58 5.36
C CYS A 54 8.79 1.46 5.66
N TYR A 55 9.35 0.25 5.70
CA TYR A 55 10.78 0.06 5.90
C TYR A 55 11.60 0.73 4.80
N VAL A 56 11.15 0.56 3.56
CA VAL A 56 11.75 1.19 2.39
C VAL A 56 11.71 2.71 2.48
N GLN A 57 10.56 3.26 2.82
CA GLN A 57 10.36 4.72 2.90
C GLN A 57 11.26 5.39 3.95
N THR A 58 11.62 4.68 5.01
CA THR A 58 12.45 5.21 6.11
C THR A 58 13.90 4.76 6.06
N GLY A 59 14.22 3.71 5.30
CA GLY A 59 15.53 3.07 5.27
C GLY A 59 16.63 3.83 4.52
N GLY A 60 16.23 4.72 3.58
CA GLY A 60 17.15 5.57 2.82
C GLY A 60 18.27 4.80 2.11
N GLU A 61 19.44 5.43 2.00
CA GLU A 61 20.62 4.90 1.29
C GLU A 61 21.12 3.52 1.76
N LYS A 62 20.74 3.08 2.96
CA LYS A 62 21.12 1.76 3.47
C LYS A 62 20.51 0.62 2.69
N LEU A 63 19.31 0.84 2.15
CA LEU A 63 18.61 -0.16 1.35
C LEU A 63 19.15 -0.27 -0.07
N GLU A 64 19.60 0.85 -0.62
CA GLU A 64 20.23 0.90 -1.94
C GLU A 64 21.57 0.17 -1.99
N LYS A 65 22.17 -0.10 -0.81
CA LYS A 65 23.42 -0.85 -0.67
C LYS A 65 23.20 -2.31 -0.27
N ASP A 66 21.97 -2.74 -0.09
CA ASP A 66 21.65 -4.13 0.30
C ASP A 66 21.56 -5.00 -0.96
N GLU A 67 22.57 -5.83 -1.18
CA GLU A 67 22.68 -6.73 -2.35
C GLU A 67 21.52 -7.74 -2.47
N ALA A 68 20.69 -7.89 -1.43
CA ALA A 68 19.52 -8.73 -1.49
C ALA A 68 18.30 -8.02 -2.12
N ILE A 69 18.42 -6.73 -2.47
CA ILE A 69 17.33 -5.92 -3.01
C ILE A 69 17.72 -5.39 -4.39
N ASP A 70 16.96 -5.71 -5.41
CA ASP A 70 17.20 -5.25 -6.77
C ASP A 70 16.43 -3.97 -7.07
N LEU A 71 15.19 -3.84 -6.55
CA LEU A 71 14.31 -2.72 -6.81
C LEU A 71 13.66 -2.21 -5.52
N VAL A 72 13.67 -0.91 -5.33
CA VAL A 72 13.12 -0.22 -4.15
C VAL A 72 11.97 0.70 -4.56
N LEU A 73 10.75 0.42 -4.04
CA LEU A 73 9.56 1.23 -4.28
C LEU A 73 9.03 1.82 -2.98
N GLY A 74 9.11 3.13 -2.82
CA GLY A 74 8.57 3.84 -1.65
C GLY A 74 7.04 3.76 -1.53
N ASN A 75 6.51 4.22 -0.40
CA ASN A 75 5.08 4.41 -0.26
C ASN A 75 4.59 5.47 -1.27
N ASN A 76 3.38 5.32 -1.76
CA ASN A 76 2.79 6.14 -2.83
C ASN A 76 3.51 6.02 -4.20
N GLN A 77 4.21 4.89 -4.42
CA GLN A 77 4.82 4.50 -5.68
C GLN A 77 4.50 3.06 -6.09
N LYS A 78 3.62 2.39 -5.34
CA LYS A 78 3.27 0.98 -5.59
C LYS A 78 2.50 0.79 -6.89
N ILE A 79 1.76 1.81 -7.31
CA ILE A 79 1.03 1.80 -8.57
C ILE A 79 1.97 1.65 -9.78
N ASN A 80 3.19 2.15 -9.66
CA ASN A 80 4.20 2.15 -10.72
C ASN A 80 5.05 0.85 -10.76
N ILE A 81 4.66 -0.19 -10.00
CA ILE A 81 5.46 -1.42 -9.89
C ILE A 81 5.69 -2.11 -11.25
N VAL A 82 4.71 -2.09 -12.15
CA VAL A 82 4.82 -2.72 -13.47
C VAL A 82 5.84 -1.97 -14.33
N GLU A 83 5.74 -0.64 -14.35
CA GLU A 83 6.68 0.21 -15.09
C GLU A 83 8.10 0.07 -14.55
N ALA A 84 8.27 0.09 -13.23
CA ALA A 84 9.56 -0.06 -12.58
C ALA A 84 10.20 -1.43 -12.85
N LEU A 85 9.40 -2.50 -12.91
CA LEU A 85 9.89 -3.83 -13.29
C LEU A 85 10.31 -3.87 -14.77
N ALA A 86 9.55 -3.25 -15.67
CA ALA A 86 9.89 -3.18 -17.07
C ALA A 86 11.20 -2.40 -17.31
N GLU A 87 11.34 -1.23 -16.68
CA GLU A 87 12.57 -0.43 -16.73
C GLU A 87 13.78 -1.20 -16.19
N TYR A 88 13.61 -1.92 -15.10
CA TYR A 88 14.67 -2.74 -14.52
C TYR A 88 15.09 -3.88 -15.44
N ALA A 89 14.12 -4.55 -16.11
CA ALA A 89 14.38 -5.64 -17.03
C ALA A 89 15.14 -5.17 -18.30
N GLU A 90 14.81 -3.98 -18.82
CA GLU A 90 15.46 -3.41 -20.01
C GLU A 90 16.88 -2.92 -19.72
N ASN A 91 17.08 -2.24 -18.62
CA ASN A 91 18.33 -1.51 -18.36
C ASN A 91 19.34 -2.30 -17.52
N LYS A 92 18.92 -3.36 -16.79
CA LYS A 92 19.73 -4.10 -15.80
C LYS A 92 20.76 -3.19 -15.09
N PRO A 93 20.39 -2.02 -14.62
CA PRO A 93 21.30 -1.23 -13.82
C PRO A 93 21.35 -1.89 -12.44
N GLY A 94 22.44 -1.79 -11.76
CA GLY A 94 22.43 -2.10 -10.33
C GLY A 94 21.27 -1.37 -9.65
N HIS A 95 20.78 -1.77 -8.53
CA HIS A 95 19.71 -1.23 -7.69
C HIS A 95 18.86 -0.07 -8.26
N GLY A 96 17.64 -0.38 -8.71
CA GLY A 96 16.64 0.64 -9.06
C GLY A 96 15.98 1.22 -7.80
N SER A 97 15.89 2.54 -7.67
CA SER A 97 15.25 3.19 -6.51
C SER A 97 14.22 4.22 -6.95
N HIS A 98 12.96 4.01 -6.53
CA HIS A 98 11.84 4.90 -6.74
C HIS A 98 11.23 5.33 -5.39
N VAL A 99 11.97 6.12 -4.62
CA VAL A 99 11.55 6.64 -3.32
C VAL A 99 11.33 8.14 -3.39
N ILE A 100 10.13 8.58 -3.05
CA ILE A 100 9.75 10.01 -3.07
C ILE A 100 9.79 10.61 -1.66
N LYS A 101 9.85 11.92 -1.59
CA LYS A 101 9.69 12.67 -0.34
C LYS A 101 8.22 12.64 0.10
N ILE A 102 7.81 11.56 0.79
CA ILE A 102 6.41 11.27 1.12
C ILE A 102 5.68 12.41 1.84
N ASN A 103 6.38 13.25 2.60
CA ASN A 103 5.80 14.41 3.28
C ASN A 103 5.38 15.54 2.31
N GLN A 104 5.82 15.53 1.08
CA GLN A 104 5.46 16.50 0.03
C GLN A 104 4.32 16.02 -0.86
N THR A 105 3.96 14.73 -0.78
CA THR A 105 2.89 14.11 -1.57
C THR A 105 1.54 14.45 -0.97
N LYS A 106 0.66 15.02 -1.77
CA LYS A 106 -0.73 15.36 -1.41
C LYS A 106 -1.75 14.39 -1.98
N GLU A 107 -1.38 13.68 -3.03
CA GLU A 107 -2.27 12.77 -3.73
C GLU A 107 -2.37 11.43 -3.00
N TYR A 108 -3.59 10.90 -2.95
CA TYR A 108 -3.86 9.55 -2.45
C TYR A 108 -3.48 8.53 -3.53
N GLU A 109 -2.74 7.49 -3.18
CA GLU A 109 -2.42 6.39 -4.09
C GLU A 109 -3.64 5.47 -4.25
N GLU A 110 -4.30 5.55 -5.40
CA GLU A 110 -5.48 4.74 -5.73
C GLU A 110 -5.03 3.31 -6.10
N LEU A 111 -5.24 2.38 -5.19
CA LEU A 111 -5.06 0.95 -5.41
C LEU A 111 -6.39 0.26 -5.12
N SER A 112 -7.06 -0.27 -6.15
CA SER A 112 -8.28 -1.05 -6.00
C SER A 112 -7.97 -2.51 -5.75
N ILE A 113 -8.86 -3.19 -5.03
CA ILE A 113 -8.79 -4.62 -4.78
C ILE A 113 -9.83 -5.29 -5.68
N ASP A 114 -9.40 -6.11 -6.63
CA ASP A 114 -10.30 -6.86 -7.50
C ASP A 114 -10.71 -8.21 -6.92
N HIS A 115 -9.83 -8.88 -6.19
CA HIS A 115 -10.10 -10.14 -5.54
C HIS A 115 -9.41 -10.22 -4.18
N THR A 116 -10.14 -10.72 -3.17
CA THR A 116 -9.56 -11.24 -1.93
C THR A 116 -9.91 -12.72 -1.81
N ALA A 117 -9.03 -13.50 -1.19
CA ALA A 117 -9.25 -14.94 -0.97
C ALA A 117 -10.50 -15.23 -0.11
N GLU A 118 -10.95 -14.24 0.68
CA GLU A 118 -12.17 -14.32 1.49
C GLU A 118 -13.31 -13.60 0.78
N HIS A 119 -14.24 -14.35 0.22
CA HIS A 119 -15.38 -13.83 -0.54
C HIS A 119 -16.47 -13.13 0.29
N VAL A 120 -16.33 -13.00 1.61
CA VAL A 120 -17.36 -12.44 2.49
C VAL A 120 -17.04 -11.01 2.89
N ARG A 121 -15.77 -10.69 3.14
CA ARG A 121 -15.32 -9.40 3.68
C ARG A 121 -14.22 -8.78 2.83
N ALA A 122 -14.33 -7.49 2.54
CA ALA A 122 -13.28 -6.71 1.87
C ALA A 122 -12.80 -5.55 2.74
N TYR A 123 -11.50 -5.27 2.69
CA TYR A 123 -10.88 -4.16 3.42
C TYR A 123 -10.57 -3.02 2.45
N ILE A 124 -11.17 -1.86 2.68
CA ILE A 124 -11.00 -0.68 1.84
C ILE A 124 -10.23 0.39 2.62
N LYS A 125 -9.02 0.69 2.18
CA LYS A 125 -8.25 1.79 2.75
C LYS A 125 -8.81 3.11 2.22
N VAL A 126 -9.34 3.96 3.11
CA VAL A 126 -9.94 5.25 2.78
C VAL A 126 -9.09 6.44 3.23
N GLN A 127 -8.09 6.20 4.07
CA GLN A 127 -7.22 7.24 4.61
C GLN A 127 -5.79 6.70 4.79
N ASP A 128 -4.77 7.51 4.50
CA ASP A 128 -3.36 7.20 4.72
C ASP A 128 -2.62 8.41 5.33
N GLY A 129 -1.48 8.13 5.97
CA GLY A 129 -0.68 9.16 6.63
C GLY A 129 -1.28 9.67 7.94
N CYS A 130 -0.50 10.51 8.67
CA CYS A 130 -0.91 11.05 9.96
C CYS A 130 -0.19 12.37 10.25
N ASN A 131 -0.92 13.35 10.79
CA ASN A 131 -0.38 14.67 11.15
C ASN A 131 -0.12 14.84 12.65
N GLN A 132 -0.29 13.79 13.48
CA GLN A 132 -0.15 13.91 14.93
C GLN A 132 1.31 14.06 15.41
N PHE A 133 2.28 13.49 14.68
CA PHE A 133 3.71 13.58 15.04
C PHE A 133 4.03 13.22 16.49
N CYS A 134 3.36 12.18 17.02
CA CYS A 134 3.67 11.69 18.36
C CYS A 134 5.16 11.33 18.45
N THR A 135 5.81 11.62 19.57
CA THR A 135 7.27 11.57 19.75
C THR A 135 7.91 10.22 19.46
N TYR A 136 7.16 9.13 19.64
CA TYR A 136 7.61 7.75 19.42
C TYR A 136 7.15 7.14 18.08
N CYS A 137 6.38 7.90 17.28
CA CYS A 137 5.68 7.34 16.12
C CYS A 137 6.42 7.60 14.81
N ILE A 138 6.75 6.54 14.07
CA ILE A 138 7.42 6.61 12.76
C ILE A 138 6.44 6.91 11.61
N ILE A 139 5.14 6.76 11.83
CA ILE A 139 4.11 6.82 10.78
C ILE A 139 4.18 8.11 9.94
N PRO A 140 4.28 9.32 10.51
CA PRO A 140 4.34 10.53 9.69
C PRO A 140 5.53 10.57 8.72
N TYR A 141 6.60 9.87 9.06
CA TYR A 141 7.82 9.78 8.24
C TYR A 141 7.74 8.65 7.20
N ALA A 142 7.07 7.55 7.56
CA ALA A 142 6.92 6.38 6.70
C ALA A 142 5.73 6.49 5.74
N ARG A 143 4.62 7.11 6.19
CA ARG A 143 3.37 7.24 5.43
C ARG A 143 3.08 8.67 4.98
N GLY A 144 3.78 9.66 5.53
CA GLY A 144 3.58 11.08 5.23
C GLY A 144 2.38 11.70 5.91
N ARG A 145 1.96 12.83 5.37
CA ARG A 145 0.80 13.60 5.85
C ARG A 145 -0.52 12.89 5.56
N VAL A 146 -1.57 13.31 6.25
CA VAL A 146 -2.93 12.84 5.99
C VAL A 146 -3.27 13.01 4.52
N ARG A 147 -3.77 11.93 3.93
CA ARG A 147 -4.34 11.89 2.59
C ARG A 147 -5.62 11.06 2.65
N SER A 148 -6.71 11.67 2.29
CA SER A 148 -8.03 11.06 2.27
C SER A 148 -8.41 10.67 0.86
N ARG A 149 -8.99 9.51 0.72
CA ARG A 149 -9.52 9.02 -0.56
C ARG A 149 -10.84 9.72 -0.86
N ASN A 150 -11.07 10.12 -2.09
CA ASN A 150 -12.31 10.74 -2.53
C ASN A 150 -13.51 9.81 -2.30
N ILE A 151 -14.64 10.33 -1.81
CA ILE A 151 -15.85 9.55 -1.52
C ILE A 151 -16.34 8.81 -2.78
N GLU A 152 -16.36 9.48 -3.92
CA GLU A 152 -16.84 8.87 -5.18
C GLU A 152 -16.00 7.67 -5.58
N SER A 153 -14.66 7.75 -5.41
CA SER A 153 -13.75 6.64 -5.66
C SER A 153 -14.03 5.47 -4.71
N VAL A 154 -14.24 5.74 -3.42
CA VAL A 154 -14.61 4.70 -2.44
C VAL A 154 -15.94 4.05 -2.80
N LEU A 155 -16.96 4.83 -3.12
CA LEU A 155 -18.30 4.32 -3.48
C LEU A 155 -18.25 3.45 -4.75
N LYS A 156 -17.44 3.83 -5.74
CA LYS A 156 -17.23 3.04 -6.95
C LYS A 156 -16.69 1.65 -6.62
N GLU A 157 -15.67 1.57 -5.76
CA GLU A 157 -15.09 0.29 -5.34
C GLU A 157 -16.06 -0.52 -4.49
N VAL A 158 -16.75 0.12 -3.54
CA VAL A 158 -17.78 -0.55 -2.70
C VAL A 158 -18.87 -1.17 -3.54
N ARG A 159 -19.39 -0.44 -4.55
CA ARG A 159 -20.41 -0.98 -5.48
C ARG A 159 -19.90 -2.17 -6.28
N ALA A 160 -18.68 -2.07 -6.82
CA ALA A 160 -18.07 -3.17 -7.55
C ALA A 160 -17.87 -4.43 -6.68
N LEU A 161 -17.52 -4.26 -5.39
CA LEU A 161 -17.43 -5.36 -4.43
C LEU A 161 -18.81 -5.95 -4.11
N ALA A 162 -19.84 -5.11 -3.94
CA ALA A 162 -21.21 -5.57 -3.73
C ALA A 162 -21.73 -6.40 -4.91
N GLU A 163 -21.49 -5.95 -6.15
CA GLU A 163 -21.84 -6.68 -7.38
C GLU A 163 -21.11 -8.04 -7.47
N LYS A 164 -19.86 -8.13 -6.97
CA LYS A 164 -19.09 -9.37 -6.87
C LYS A 164 -19.55 -10.30 -5.73
N GLY A 165 -20.57 -9.89 -4.95
CA GLY A 165 -21.19 -10.70 -3.90
C GLY A 165 -20.55 -10.57 -2.52
N TYR A 166 -19.64 -9.64 -2.29
CA TYR A 166 -19.15 -9.32 -0.95
C TYR A 166 -20.29 -8.86 -0.05
N LYS A 167 -20.27 -9.28 1.23
CA LYS A 167 -21.33 -8.97 2.20
C LYS A 167 -20.92 -7.95 3.25
N GLU A 168 -19.62 -7.73 3.39
CA GLU A 168 -19.08 -6.81 4.38
C GLU A 168 -17.91 -6.03 3.79
N VAL A 169 -17.87 -4.73 4.07
CA VAL A 169 -16.70 -3.88 3.82
C VAL A 169 -16.20 -3.28 5.13
N VAL A 170 -14.89 -3.31 5.32
CA VAL A 170 -14.21 -2.72 6.46
C VAL A 170 -13.46 -1.48 5.97
N LEU A 171 -13.87 -0.30 6.41
CA LEU A 171 -13.17 0.95 6.12
C LEU A 171 -11.94 1.06 7.02
N THR A 172 -10.76 1.16 6.42
CA THR A 172 -9.48 1.18 7.13
C THR A 172 -8.71 2.47 6.86
N GLY A 173 -7.85 2.85 7.81
CA GLY A 173 -6.95 3.98 7.68
C GLY A 173 -5.92 4.01 8.80
N ILE A 174 -4.91 4.85 8.66
CA ILE A 174 -3.91 5.07 9.70
C ILE A 174 -4.50 5.82 10.91
N HIS A 175 -5.37 6.79 10.62
CA HIS A 175 -6.06 7.58 11.63
C HIS A 175 -7.40 8.04 11.04
N LEU A 176 -8.40 7.17 11.05
CA LEU A 176 -9.70 7.37 10.39
C LEU A 176 -10.40 8.67 10.80
N SER A 177 -10.28 9.10 12.06
CA SER A 177 -10.85 10.37 12.53
C SER A 177 -10.26 11.60 11.84
N SER A 178 -9.12 11.47 11.15
CA SER A 178 -8.55 12.54 10.32
C SER A 178 -9.00 12.48 8.85
N TYR A 179 -9.94 11.61 8.50
CA TYR A 179 -10.48 11.57 7.14
C TYR A 179 -11.15 12.91 6.79
N GLY A 180 -10.79 13.46 5.65
CA GLY A 180 -11.32 14.72 5.13
C GLY A 180 -10.63 15.98 5.63
N VAL A 181 -9.65 15.87 6.55
CA VAL A 181 -8.91 17.06 7.07
C VAL A 181 -8.08 17.73 5.97
N ASP A 182 -7.67 16.99 4.96
CA ASP A 182 -6.87 17.44 3.82
C ASP A 182 -7.72 17.92 2.63
N PHE A 183 -9.05 17.77 2.69
CA PHE A 183 -9.93 18.29 1.65
C PHE A 183 -10.06 19.81 1.73
N PRO A 184 -10.20 20.50 0.59
CA PRO A 184 -10.44 21.94 0.57
C PRO A 184 -11.79 22.28 1.22
N GLU A 185 -11.90 23.46 1.82
CA GLU A 185 -13.11 23.90 2.57
C GLU A 185 -14.40 23.81 1.74
N GLU A 186 -14.33 24.01 0.42
CA GLU A 186 -15.47 23.91 -0.49
C GLU A 186 -15.97 22.48 -0.68
N LYS A 187 -15.12 21.47 -0.36
CA LYS A 187 -15.43 20.04 -0.44
C LYS A 187 -15.25 19.35 0.90
N LYS A 188 -15.73 19.96 1.96
CA LYS A 188 -15.57 19.47 3.34
C LYS A 188 -16.36 18.18 3.59
N GLU A 189 -15.81 17.07 3.13
CA GLU A 189 -16.29 15.74 3.41
C GLU A 189 -15.65 15.22 4.70
N THR A 190 -16.43 14.48 5.48
CA THR A 190 -15.99 13.91 6.77
C THR A 190 -16.13 12.39 6.74
N LEU A 191 -15.52 11.72 7.71
CA LEU A 191 -15.75 10.28 7.88
C LEU A 191 -17.24 9.95 8.02
N LEU A 192 -18.01 10.80 8.69
CA LEU A 192 -19.46 10.60 8.82
C LEU A 192 -20.19 10.70 7.48
N SER A 193 -19.80 11.66 6.60
CA SER A 193 -20.39 11.75 5.26
C SER A 193 -20.04 10.53 4.40
N LEU A 194 -18.80 10.04 4.50
CA LEU A 194 -18.38 8.80 3.84
C LEU A 194 -19.19 7.59 4.33
N ILE A 195 -19.31 7.41 5.65
CA ILE A 195 -20.07 6.30 6.25
C ILE A 195 -21.53 6.34 5.80
N ARG A 196 -22.16 7.50 5.81
CA ARG A 196 -23.54 7.66 5.33
C ARG A 196 -23.68 7.28 3.87
N ALA A 197 -22.76 7.73 3.03
CA ALA A 197 -22.79 7.43 1.60
C ALA A 197 -22.56 5.92 1.32
N VAL A 198 -21.70 5.25 2.06
CA VAL A 198 -21.50 3.80 1.96
C VAL A 198 -22.74 3.04 2.44
N HIS A 199 -23.42 3.54 3.49
CA HIS A 199 -24.64 2.92 4.03
C HIS A 199 -25.84 2.93 3.07
N GLU A 200 -25.86 3.85 2.12
CA GLU A 200 -26.89 3.92 1.05
C GLU A 200 -26.76 2.77 0.02
N ILE A 201 -25.65 1.99 0.05
CA ILE A 201 -25.47 0.86 -0.86
C ILE A 201 -26.12 -0.37 -0.26
N ASP A 202 -27.19 -0.87 -0.92
CA ASP A 202 -27.93 -2.04 -0.50
C ASP A 202 -27.05 -3.31 -0.42
N CYS A 203 -27.39 -4.18 0.53
CA CYS A 203 -26.83 -5.53 0.71
C CYS A 203 -25.43 -5.61 1.33
N LEU A 204 -24.89 -4.53 1.90
CA LEU A 204 -23.62 -4.55 2.60
C LEU A 204 -23.74 -4.23 4.09
N LEU A 205 -23.09 -5.04 4.91
CA LEU A 205 -22.68 -4.64 6.26
C LEU A 205 -21.32 -3.96 6.16
N TYR A 206 -21.12 -2.87 6.89
CA TYR A 206 -19.81 -2.21 6.96
C TYR A 206 -19.34 -2.11 8.42
N THR A 207 -18.05 -2.19 8.60
CA THR A 207 -17.38 -1.95 9.87
C THR A 207 -16.25 -0.95 9.66
N SER A 208 -15.88 -0.23 10.71
CA SER A 208 -14.69 0.61 10.70
C SER A 208 -13.67 0.05 11.67
N ASP A 209 -12.44 -0.12 11.22
CA ASP A 209 -11.30 -0.47 12.05
C ASP A 209 -10.48 0.80 12.28
N ALA A 210 -10.54 1.29 13.51
CA ALA A 210 -9.91 2.53 13.94
C ALA A 210 -8.73 2.26 14.88
#